data_ac75671d9c3d3d04a7545dd69f0ce169
#
_entry.id   ac75671d9c3d3d04a7545dd69f0ce169
#
_cell.length_a   1.000
_cell.length_b   1.000
_cell.length_c   1.000
_cell.angle_alpha   90.00
_cell.angle_beta   90.00
_cell.angle_gamma   90.00
#
_symmetry.space_group_name_H-M   'P 1'
#
loop_
_entity.id
_entity.type
_entity.pdbx_description
1 polymer ?
#
loop_
_entity_poly.entity_id
_entity_poly.type
_entity_poly.pdbx_seq_one_letter_code
_entity_poly.pdbx_strand_id
1 'polypeptide(L)'
;QKYGKNRTAGGKAKKIPVPVSKTAVKNGTSSYDGNTLANRLSALYPDLKPYYKENFEEYGEFLPDTFFTEHANSYIMNTIRLGIKQDMTKLFRILNDIYENGTNDTQSLVAVTILGEMNNDPVMLENANAYMCDDMRDTVILINKFLASGSSKKLREKLKNPPPYKPKKKKSGGIMSQLMGAGGQMPQQ
;
A
#
# COMPACT_ATOMS: atom_id res chain seq x y z
N GLN A 1 -32.22 -52.35 -13.92
CA GLN A 1 -31.93 -51.12 -13.10
C GLN A 1 -30.64 -50.51 -13.61
N LYS A 2 -30.73 -49.31 -14.29
CA LYS A 2 -29.59 -48.53 -14.76
C LYS A 2 -29.13 -47.59 -13.66
N TYR A 3 -27.97 -47.83 -13.09
CA TYR A 3 -27.29 -46.88 -12.22
C TYR A 3 -26.73 -45.70 -13.03
N GLY A 4 -27.34 -44.54 -12.84
CA GLY A 4 -26.83 -43.28 -13.39
C GLY A 4 -25.50 -42.91 -12.75
N LYS A 5 -24.45 -42.80 -13.55
CA LYS A 5 -23.16 -42.22 -13.14
C LYS A 5 -23.33 -40.73 -12.94
N ASN A 6 -23.39 -40.28 -11.70
CA ASN A 6 -23.20 -38.88 -11.36
C ASN A 6 -21.81 -38.47 -11.75
N ARG A 7 -21.66 -37.74 -12.87
CA ARG A 7 -20.46 -37.01 -13.20
C ARG A 7 -20.40 -35.79 -12.27
N THR A 8 -19.64 -35.91 -11.21
CA THR A 8 -19.20 -34.72 -10.45
C THR A 8 -18.41 -33.84 -11.40
N ALA A 9 -18.98 -32.68 -11.70
CA ALA A 9 -18.28 -31.64 -12.45
C ALA A 9 -16.99 -31.31 -11.70
N GLY A 10 -15.85 -31.68 -12.26
CA GLY A 10 -14.55 -31.38 -11.71
C GLY A 10 -14.37 -29.87 -11.64
N GLY A 11 -14.56 -29.33 -10.43
CA GLY A 11 -14.24 -27.94 -10.18
C GLY A 11 -12.77 -27.71 -10.54
N LYS A 12 -12.51 -26.83 -11.51
CA LYS A 12 -11.14 -26.43 -11.86
C LYS A 12 -10.46 -25.98 -10.58
N ALA A 13 -9.43 -26.69 -10.15
CA ALA A 13 -8.62 -26.31 -9.01
C ALA A 13 -8.20 -24.85 -9.16
N LYS A 14 -8.57 -23.99 -8.21
CA LYS A 14 -8.19 -22.56 -8.22
C LYS A 14 -6.67 -22.51 -8.22
N LYS A 15 -6.07 -22.00 -9.30
CA LYS A 15 -4.62 -21.84 -9.38
C LYS A 15 -4.17 -20.88 -8.29
N ILE A 16 -3.27 -21.33 -7.43
CA ILE A 16 -2.62 -20.47 -6.44
C ILE A 16 -1.77 -19.45 -7.22
N PRO A 17 -1.89 -18.14 -6.91
CA PRO A 17 -1.03 -17.14 -7.52
C PRO A 17 0.45 -17.48 -7.32
N VAL A 18 1.21 -17.50 -8.37
CA VAL A 18 2.64 -17.82 -8.35
C VAL A 18 3.43 -16.52 -8.27
N PRO A 19 4.56 -16.48 -7.53
CA PRO A 19 5.46 -15.33 -7.53
C PRO A 19 5.86 -14.90 -8.93
N VAL A 20 5.97 -13.58 -9.14
CA VAL A 20 6.39 -13.01 -10.42
C VAL A 20 7.87 -13.30 -10.64
N SER A 21 8.22 -13.77 -11.81
CA SER A 21 9.61 -14.05 -12.17
C SER A 21 10.42 -12.75 -12.27
N LYS A 22 11.58 -12.70 -11.61
CA LYS A 22 12.54 -11.57 -11.76
C LYS A 22 12.98 -11.34 -13.19
N THR A 23 13.09 -12.41 -13.97
CA THR A 23 13.41 -12.34 -15.40
C THR A 23 12.28 -11.69 -16.19
N ALA A 24 11.03 -12.03 -15.89
CA ALA A 24 9.88 -11.43 -16.54
C ALA A 24 9.78 -9.93 -16.26
N VAL A 25 10.09 -9.49 -15.04
CA VAL A 25 10.16 -8.06 -14.68
C VAL A 25 11.29 -7.36 -15.44
N LYS A 26 12.48 -7.95 -15.46
CA LYS A 26 13.65 -7.39 -16.17
C LYS A 26 13.39 -7.25 -17.68
N ASN A 27 12.64 -8.17 -18.26
CA ASN A 27 12.29 -8.13 -19.68
C ASN A 27 11.05 -7.27 -19.98
N GLY A 28 10.47 -6.59 -18.97
CA GLY A 28 9.28 -5.74 -19.13
C GLY A 28 7.98 -6.51 -19.39
N THR A 29 7.96 -7.82 -19.17
CA THR A 29 6.77 -8.68 -19.36
C THR A 29 5.92 -8.80 -18.11
N SER A 30 6.42 -8.34 -16.98
CA SER A 30 5.71 -8.33 -15.70
C SER A 30 6.25 -7.21 -14.80
N SER A 31 5.45 -6.76 -13.86
CA SER A 31 5.82 -5.73 -12.90
C SER A 31 5.44 -6.14 -11.47
N TYR A 32 6.08 -5.49 -10.49
CA TYR A 32 5.76 -5.62 -9.05
C TYR A 32 5.10 -4.34 -8.57
N ASP A 33 4.01 -3.92 -9.21
CA ASP A 33 3.24 -2.72 -8.89
C ASP A 33 1.88 -3.02 -8.25
N GLY A 34 1.17 -1.95 -7.89
CA GLY A 34 -0.14 -2.07 -7.26
C GLY A 34 -1.19 -2.72 -8.16
N ASN A 35 -1.08 -2.56 -9.46
CA ASN A 35 -1.97 -3.20 -10.44
C ASN A 35 -1.74 -4.72 -10.48
N THR A 36 -0.49 -5.15 -10.56
CA THR A 36 -0.14 -6.57 -10.50
C THR A 36 -0.56 -7.21 -9.16
N LEU A 37 -0.38 -6.50 -8.05
CA LEU A 37 -0.84 -6.94 -6.74
C LEU A 37 -2.37 -7.14 -6.72
N ALA A 38 -3.13 -6.16 -7.18
CA ALA A 38 -4.59 -6.23 -7.25
C ALA A 38 -5.08 -7.39 -8.13
N ASN A 39 -4.43 -7.61 -9.25
CA ASN A 39 -4.73 -8.72 -10.17
C ASN A 39 -4.51 -10.08 -9.51
N ARG A 40 -3.37 -10.26 -8.83
CA ARG A 40 -3.04 -11.49 -8.09
C ARG A 40 -4.00 -11.73 -6.92
N LEU A 41 -4.36 -10.68 -6.19
CA LEU A 41 -5.34 -10.78 -5.11
C LEU A 41 -6.76 -11.05 -5.62
N SER A 42 -7.15 -10.51 -6.76
CA SER A 42 -8.42 -10.84 -7.42
C SER A 42 -8.49 -12.28 -7.91
N ALA A 43 -7.35 -12.92 -8.16
CA ALA A 43 -7.28 -14.35 -8.42
C ALA A 43 -7.44 -15.19 -7.14
N LEU A 44 -6.92 -14.69 -6.00
CA LEU A 44 -7.08 -15.31 -4.69
C LEU A 44 -8.48 -15.11 -4.13
N TYR A 45 -9.03 -13.90 -4.28
CA TYR A 45 -10.37 -13.49 -3.87
C TYR A 45 -11.21 -13.12 -5.11
N PRO A 46 -11.88 -14.10 -5.76
CA PRO A 46 -12.57 -13.86 -7.03
C PRO A 46 -13.67 -12.80 -6.98
N ASP A 47 -14.26 -12.56 -5.81
CA ASP A 47 -15.28 -11.53 -5.59
C ASP A 47 -14.73 -10.10 -5.77
N LEU A 48 -13.40 -9.92 -5.78
CA LEU A 48 -12.76 -8.63 -6.05
C LEU A 48 -12.71 -8.26 -7.55
N LYS A 49 -12.93 -9.22 -8.46
CA LYS A 49 -12.81 -8.96 -9.90
C LYS A 49 -13.74 -7.86 -10.43
N PRO A 50 -15.01 -7.79 -10.02
CA PRO A 50 -15.89 -6.68 -10.44
C PRO A 50 -15.34 -5.33 -10.00
N TYR A 51 -14.90 -5.20 -8.76
CA TYR A 51 -14.37 -3.94 -8.20
C TYR A 51 -13.05 -3.51 -8.85
N TYR A 52 -12.19 -4.47 -9.22
CA TYR A 52 -10.98 -4.18 -9.99
C TYR A 52 -11.33 -3.56 -11.36
N LYS A 53 -12.35 -4.10 -12.04
CA LYS A 53 -12.82 -3.61 -13.32
C LYS A 53 -13.49 -2.24 -13.18
N GLU A 54 -14.38 -2.07 -12.21
CA GLU A 54 -15.06 -0.81 -11.91
C GLU A 54 -14.09 0.32 -11.62
N ASN A 55 -13.05 0.07 -10.81
CA ASN A 55 -12.01 1.06 -10.51
C ASN A 55 -11.35 1.59 -11.79
N PHE A 56 -11.02 0.70 -12.71
CA PHE A 56 -10.41 1.08 -13.98
C PHE A 56 -11.39 1.86 -14.89
N GLU A 57 -12.65 1.45 -14.92
CA GLU A 57 -13.70 2.10 -15.75
C GLU A 57 -14.05 3.48 -15.21
N GLU A 58 -14.09 3.65 -13.89
CA GLU A 58 -14.46 4.92 -13.25
C GLU A 58 -13.37 5.99 -13.39
N TYR A 59 -12.10 5.62 -13.22
CA TYR A 59 -11.00 6.59 -13.20
C TYR A 59 -10.20 6.66 -14.51
N GLY A 60 -10.43 5.78 -15.47
CA GLY A 60 -9.65 5.69 -16.70
C GLY A 60 -8.25 5.10 -16.53
N GLU A 61 -7.82 4.89 -15.29
CA GLU A 61 -6.60 4.22 -14.87
C GLU A 61 -6.84 3.47 -13.57
N PHE A 62 -5.96 2.54 -13.24
CA PHE A 62 -6.10 1.80 -12.00
C PHE A 62 -5.54 2.61 -10.81
N LEU A 63 -6.39 2.90 -9.82
CA LEU A 63 -6.02 3.57 -8.57
C LEU A 63 -5.90 2.55 -7.43
N PRO A 64 -4.68 2.10 -7.10
CA PRO A 64 -4.47 1.05 -6.10
C PRO A 64 -5.01 1.41 -4.72
N ASP A 65 -4.71 2.60 -4.22
CA ASP A 65 -5.12 3.01 -2.87
C ASP A 65 -6.64 2.94 -2.68
N THR A 66 -7.41 3.44 -3.66
CA THR A 66 -8.87 3.40 -3.65
C THR A 66 -9.38 1.96 -3.68
N PHE A 67 -8.87 1.13 -4.59
CA PHE A 67 -9.26 -0.27 -4.70
C PHE A 67 -9.00 -1.05 -3.41
N PHE A 68 -7.84 -0.87 -2.80
CA PHE A 68 -7.50 -1.58 -1.56
C PHE A 68 -8.33 -1.08 -0.39
N THR A 69 -8.42 0.23 -0.20
CA THR A 69 -9.13 0.83 0.94
C THR A 69 -10.62 0.54 0.91
N GLU A 70 -11.26 0.61 -0.25
CA GLU A 70 -12.70 0.46 -0.37
C GLU A 70 -13.15 -1.00 -0.46
N HIS A 71 -12.34 -1.89 -1.04
CA HIS A 71 -12.77 -3.24 -1.35
C HIS A 71 -11.83 -4.34 -0.83
N ALA A 72 -10.56 -4.34 -1.24
CA ALA A 72 -9.70 -5.49 -1.04
C ALA A 72 -9.27 -5.70 0.41
N ASN A 73 -9.06 -4.63 1.18
CA ASN A 73 -8.57 -4.71 2.56
C ASN A 73 -9.50 -5.51 3.47
N SER A 74 -10.80 -5.45 3.28
CA SER A 74 -11.75 -6.23 4.07
C SER A 74 -11.51 -7.75 3.95
N TYR A 75 -11.21 -8.22 2.76
CA TYR A 75 -10.88 -9.64 2.51
C TYR A 75 -9.55 -10.03 3.12
N ILE A 76 -8.55 -9.17 2.98
CA ILE A 76 -7.21 -9.37 3.54
C ILE A 76 -7.27 -9.41 5.07
N MET A 77 -7.93 -8.42 5.69
CA MET A 77 -8.07 -8.34 7.14
C MET A 77 -8.84 -9.53 7.70
N ASN A 78 -9.87 -9.98 7.02
CA ASN A 78 -10.61 -11.18 7.44
C ASN A 78 -9.73 -12.44 7.40
N THR A 79 -8.91 -12.61 6.36
CA THR A 79 -7.96 -13.72 6.26
C THR A 79 -6.96 -13.70 7.42
N ILE A 80 -6.41 -12.52 7.74
CA ILE A 80 -5.43 -12.38 8.85
C ILE A 80 -6.10 -12.62 10.20
N ARG A 81 -7.32 -12.11 10.40
CA ARG A 81 -8.06 -12.30 11.65
C ARG A 81 -8.36 -13.77 11.93
N LEU A 82 -8.74 -14.53 10.91
CA LEU A 82 -9.00 -15.96 11.04
C LEU A 82 -7.71 -16.78 11.24
N GLY A 83 -6.59 -16.33 10.71
CA GLY A 83 -5.27 -16.94 10.89
C GLY A 83 -5.14 -18.38 10.36
N ILE A 84 -6.00 -18.79 9.42
CA ILE A 84 -5.97 -20.14 8.86
C ILE A 84 -4.71 -20.32 8.02
N LYS A 85 -3.87 -21.28 8.38
CA LYS A 85 -2.54 -21.49 7.80
C LYS A 85 -2.50 -21.52 6.27
N GLN A 86 -3.43 -22.23 5.63
CA GLN A 86 -3.44 -22.31 4.17
C GLN A 86 -3.73 -20.96 3.52
N ASP A 87 -4.70 -20.23 4.06
CA ASP A 87 -5.11 -18.93 3.53
C ASP A 87 -4.04 -17.87 3.80
N MET A 88 -3.44 -17.89 4.98
CA MET A 88 -2.29 -17.04 5.34
C MET A 88 -1.10 -17.27 4.41
N THR A 89 -0.77 -18.53 4.15
CA THR A 89 0.33 -18.89 3.24
C THR A 89 0.09 -18.36 1.83
N LYS A 90 -1.13 -18.49 1.31
CA LYS A 90 -1.49 -18.00 -0.03
C LYS A 90 -1.42 -16.48 -0.12
N LEU A 91 -1.97 -15.79 0.88
CA LEU A 91 -1.99 -14.34 0.96
C LEU A 91 -0.56 -13.77 1.05
N PHE A 92 0.22 -14.23 2.03
CA PHE A 92 1.55 -13.69 2.28
C PHE A 92 2.59 -14.09 1.22
N ARG A 93 2.38 -15.17 0.49
CA ARG A 93 3.19 -15.45 -0.70
C ARG A 93 3.10 -14.30 -1.72
N ILE A 94 1.91 -13.75 -1.93
CA ILE A 94 1.71 -12.62 -2.83
C ILE A 94 2.28 -11.34 -2.22
N LEU A 95 1.96 -11.03 -0.97
CA LEU A 95 2.38 -9.80 -0.32
C LEU A 95 3.90 -9.72 -0.17
N ASN A 96 4.56 -10.79 0.25
CA ASN A 96 6.01 -10.85 0.37
C ASN A 96 6.71 -10.67 -0.98
N ASP A 97 6.24 -11.38 -2.01
CA ASP A 97 6.84 -11.31 -3.35
C ASP A 97 6.77 -9.88 -3.92
N ILE A 98 5.60 -9.24 -3.81
CA ILE A 98 5.40 -7.86 -4.24
C ILE A 98 6.23 -6.88 -3.41
N TYR A 99 6.31 -7.07 -2.09
CA TYR A 99 7.07 -6.19 -1.21
C TYR A 99 8.58 -6.26 -1.46
N GLU A 100 9.13 -7.47 -1.54
CA GLU A 100 10.57 -7.69 -1.72
C GLU A 100 11.09 -7.22 -3.10
N ASN A 101 10.26 -7.24 -4.11
CA ASN A 101 10.66 -6.95 -5.48
C ASN A 101 10.07 -5.63 -6.04
N GLY A 102 9.16 -4.99 -5.31
CA GLY A 102 8.50 -3.75 -5.72
C GLY A 102 9.33 -2.51 -5.44
N THR A 103 8.83 -1.38 -5.96
CA THR A 103 9.36 -0.05 -5.67
C THR A 103 8.96 0.42 -4.27
N ASN A 104 9.51 1.54 -3.82
CA ASN A 104 9.12 2.17 -2.54
C ASN A 104 7.62 2.47 -2.48
N ASP A 105 7.01 2.89 -3.58
CA ASP A 105 5.57 3.16 -3.66
C ASP A 105 4.76 1.88 -3.43
N THR A 106 5.18 0.77 -4.02
CA THR A 106 4.52 -0.53 -3.85
C THR A 106 4.73 -1.07 -2.43
N GLN A 107 5.92 -0.89 -1.86
CA GLN A 107 6.18 -1.23 -0.47
C GLN A 107 5.31 -0.42 0.50
N SER A 108 5.14 0.87 0.24
CA SER A 108 4.24 1.74 1.01
C SER A 108 2.79 1.31 0.88
N LEU A 109 2.34 0.94 -0.32
CA LEU A 109 0.99 0.40 -0.53
C LEU A 109 0.75 -0.83 0.36
N VAL A 110 1.67 -1.79 0.37
CA VAL A 110 1.54 -3.02 1.18
C VAL A 110 1.59 -2.71 2.67
N ALA A 111 2.59 -1.96 3.13
CA ALA A 111 2.83 -1.77 4.56
C ALA A 111 1.87 -0.75 5.21
N VAL A 112 1.53 0.32 4.51
CA VAL A 112 0.70 1.42 5.04
C VAL A 112 -0.77 1.23 4.68
N THR A 113 -1.08 1.16 3.39
CA THR A 113 -2.47 1.15 2.92
C THR A 113 -3.16 -0.18 3.24
N ILE A 114 -2.46 -1.30 3.11
CA ILE A 114 -3.03 -2.62 3.35
C ILE A 114 -2.81 -3.05 4.81
N LEU A 115 -1.58 -3.35 5.19
CA LEU A 115 -1.30 -3.94 6.50
C LEU A 115 -1.36 -2.93 7.66
N GLY A 116 -1.36 -1.64 7.38
CA GLY A 116 -1.67 -0.59 8.36
C GLY A 116 -3.11 -0.67 8.88
N GLU A 117 -4.03 -1.27 8.13
CA GLU A 117 -5.40 -1.51 8.58
C GLU A 117 -5.56 -2.56 9.68
N MET A 118 -4.54 -3.32 10.00
CA MET A 118 -4.54 -4.15 11.20
C MET A 118 -4.70 -3.30 12.48
N ASN A 119 -4.44 -2.00 12.38
CA ASN A 119 -4.70 -0.99 13.42
C ASN A 119 -4.14 -1.36 14.79
N ASN A 120 -2.94 -1.95 14.78
CA ASN A 120 -2.23 -2.43 15.96
C ASN A 120 -3.00 -3.48 16.78
N ASP A 121 -3.91 -4.21 16.14
CA ASP A 121 -4.61 -5.33 16.78
C ASP A 121 -3.61 -6.45 17.10
N PRO A 122 -3.44 -6.83 18.38
CA PRO A 122 -2.43 -7.80 18.79
C PRO A 122 -2.66 -9.19 18.22
N VAL A 123 -3.90 -9.62 18.01
CA VAL A 123 -4.22 -10.93 17.44
C VAL A 123 -3.86 -10.96 15.97
N MET A 124 -4.22 -9.92 15.23
CA MET A 124 -3.89 -9.83 13.81
C MET A 124 -2.39 -9.72 13.57
N LEU A 125 -1.68 -8.92 14.38
CA LEU A 125 -0.22 -8.79 14.30
C LEU A 125 0.47 -10.11 14.62
N GLU A 126 0.02 -10.86 15.62
CA GLU A 126 0.55 -12.17 15.95
C GLU A 126 0.33 -13.16 14.81
N ASN A 127 -0.88 -13.22 14.26
CA ASN A 127 -1.20 -14.08 13.14
C ASN A 127 -0.33 -13.77 11.91
N ALA A 128 -0.12 -12.50 11.60
CA ALA A 128 0.66 -12.07 10.44
C ALA A 128 2.16 -12.24 10.63
N ASN A 129 2.67 -12.13 11.86
CA ASN A 129 4.09 -12.05 12.17
C ASN A 129 4.90 -13.22 11.61
N ALA A 130 4.37 -14.43 11.69
CA ALA A 130 5.07 -15.64 11.23
C ALA A 130 5.15 -15.76 9.69
N TYR A 131 4.33 -15.00 8.96
CA TYR A 131 4.22 -15.11 7.49
C TYR A 131 4.87 -13.94 6.74
N MET A 132 5.12 -12.82 7.41
CA MET A 132 5.79 -11.68 6.81
C MET A 132 7.29 -11.92 6.64
N CYS A 133 7.87 -11.50 5.50
CA CYS A 133 9.33 -11.41 5.37
C CYS A 133 9.90 -10.38 6.36
N ASP A 134 11.18 -10.48 6.70
CA ASP A 134 11.79 -9.74 7.81
C ASP A 134 11.67 -8.23 7.62
N ASP A 135 12.04 -7.70 6.46
CA ASP A 135 11.98 -6.26 6.18
C ASP A 135 10.54 -5.71 6.26
N MET A 136 9.57 -6.46 5.73
CA MET A 136 8.16 -6.08 5.80
C MET A 136 7.64 -6.12 7.23
N ARG A 137 8.03 -7.14 8.02
CA ARG A 137 7.63 -7.31 9.41
C ARG A 137 8.00 -6.11 10.27
N ASP A 138 9.25 -5.71 10.22
CA ASP A 138 9.76 -4.58 11.01
C ASP A 138 9.04 -3.28 10.65
N THR A 139 8.87 -3.03 9.36
CA THR A 139 8.16 -1.86 8.85
C THR A 139 6.70 -1.85 9.26
N VAL A 140 5.99 -2.96 9.10
CA VAL A 140 4.56 -3.09 9.44
C VAL A 140 4.32 -2.91 10.94
N ILE A 141 5.15 -3.46 11.80
CA ILE A 141 5.05 -3.29 13.25
C ILE A 141 5.21 -1.81 13.62
N LEU A 142 6.22 -1.13 13.07
CA LEU A 142 6.44 0.30 13.34
C LEU A 142 5.27 1.15 12.86
N ILE A 143 4.76 0.91 11.66
CA ILE A 143 3.62 1.63 11.10
C ILE A 143 2.37 1.43 11.97
N ASN A 144 2.06 0.21 12.36
CA ASN A 144 0.90 -0.07 13.20
C ASN A 144 0.99 0.64 14.56
N LYS A 145 2.15 0.64 15.20
CA LYS A 145 2.40 1.40 16.43
C LYS A 145 2.20 2.91 16.21
N PHE A 146 2.74 3.46 15.12
CA PHE A 146 2.59 4.87 14.79
C PHE A 146 1.13 5.24 14.52
N LEU A 147 0.40 4.47 13.72
CA LEU A 147 -1.00 4.73 13.40
C LEU A 147 -1.92 4.66 14.63
N ALA A 148 -1.61 3.81 15.59
CA ALA A 148 -2.33 3.72 16.87
C ALA A 148 -1.94 4.83 17.86
N SER A 149 -0.86 5.56 17.62
CA SER A 149 -0.34 6.59 18.53
C SER A 149 -1.22 7.85 18.54
N GLY A 150 -1.17 8.60 19.66
CA GLY A 150 -1.85 9.90 19.77
C GLY A 150 -1.34 10.94 18.75
N SER A 151 -0.08 10.83 18.32
CA SER A 151 0.52 11.71 17.31
C SER A 151 -0.14 11.52 15.94
N SER A 152 -0.43 10.30 15.55
CA SER A 152 -1.15 10.00 14.32
C SER A 152 -2.59 10.55 14.34
N LYS A 153 -3.29 10.42 15.46
CA LYS A 153 -4.65 10.98 15.62
C LYS A 153 -4.64 12.51 15.45
N LYS A 154 -3.70 13.21 16.10
CA LYS A 154 -3.53 14.66 15.95
C LYS A 154 -3.21 15.07 14.50
N LEU A 155 -2.40 14.29 13.80
CA LEU A 155 -2.07 14.56 12.40
C LEU A 155 -3.29 14.39 11.50
N ARG A 156 -4.10 13.35 11.71
CA ARG A 156 -5.34 13.12 10.97
C ARG A 156 -6.37 14.24 11.20
N GLU A 157 -6.48 14.74 12.44
CA GLU A 157 -7.35 15.88 12.75
C GLU A 157 -6.88 17.15 12.04
N LYS A 158 -5.56 17.42 12.02
CA LYS A 158 -4.98 18.55 11.28
C LYS A 158 -5.19 18.45 9.77
N LEU A 159 -5.18 17.24 9.21
CA LEU A 159 -5.45 17.01 7.79
C LEU A 159 -6.92 17.18 7.44
N LYS A 160 -7.84 16.80 8.35
CA LYS A 160 -9.28 17.03 8.17
C LYS A 160 -9.66 18.50 8.29
N ASN A 161 -9.00 19.23 9.18
CA ASN A 161 -9.19 20.65 9.44
C ASN A 161 -7.85 21.37 9.28
N PRO A 162 -7.36 21.60 8.06
CA PRO A 162 -6.09 22.28 7.88
C PRO A 162 -6.16 23.69 8.47
N PRO A 163 -5.14 24.10 9.24
CA PRO A 163 -5.11 25.46 9.76
C PRO A 163 -5.09 26.45 8.59
N PRO A 164 -5.69 27.65 8.74
CA PRO A 164 -5.70 28.64 7.69
C PRO A 164 -4.28 28.97 7.26
N TYR A 165 -4.08 29.00 5.95
CA TYR A 165 -2.79 29.31 5.36
C TYR A 165 -2.30 30.69 5.83
N LYS A 166 -1.20 30.71 6.58
CA LYS A 166 -0.50 31.94 6.94
C LYS A 166 0.70 32.09 6.00
N PRO A 167 0.67 33.03 5.03
CA PRO A 167 1.82 33.24 4.18
C PRO A 167 3.02 33.62 5.05
N LYS A 168 4.14 32.96 4.83
CA LYS A 168 5.40 33.37 5.46
C LYS A 168 5.69 34.81 5.08
N LYS A 169 5.74 35.72 6.05
CA LYS A 169 6.21 37.10 5.83
C LYS A 169 7.57 36.98 5.14
N LYS A 170 7.69 37.43 3.89
CA LYS A 170 8.99 37.62 3.26
C LYS A 170 9.78 38.49 4.22
N LYS A 171 10.90 38.01 4.72
CA LYS A 171 11.87 38.87 5.39
C LYS A 171 12.36 39.87 4.31
N SER A 172 11.70 41.02 4.26
CA SER A 172 12.19 42.16 3.48
C SER A 172 13.38 42.71 4.25
N GLY A 173 14.53 42.33 3.90
CA GLY A 173 15.69 42.88 4.57
C GLY A 173 16.90 41.99 4.39
N GLY A 174 17.73 42.30 3.52
CA GLY A 174 19.03 41.75 3.62
C GLY A 174 19.93 42.05 2.41
N ILE A 175 19.42 41.96 1.23
CA ILE A 175 20.33 42.11 0.05
C ILE A 175 20.31 43.51 -0.52
N MET A 176 19.18 44.22 -0.49
CA MET A 176 19.11 45.60 -1.02
C MET A 176 19.70 46.64 -0.09
N SER A 177 19.69 46.48 1.22
CA SER A 177 20.31 47.42 2.16
C SER A 177 21.84 47.32 2.18
N GLN A 178 22.43 46.18 1.81
CA GLN A 178 23.88 46.05 1.68
C GLN A 178 24.44 46.63 0.35
N LEU A 179 23.61 46.65 -0.69
CA LEU A 179 24.00 47.23 -1.98
C LEU A 179 23.90 48.77 -2.01
N MET A 180 23.06 49.38 -1.18
CA MET A 180 22.91 50.83 -1.08
C MET A 180 23.88 51.49 -0.08
N GLY A 181 24.60 50.71 0.74
CA GLY A 181 25.57 51.19 1.72
C GLY A 181 27.01 51.33 1.20
N ALA A 182 27.29 50.92 -0.01
CA ALA A 182 28.67 50.91 -0.58
C ALA A 182 28.95 52.00 -1.62
N GLY A 183 28.16 53.06 -1.65
CA GLY A 183 28.34 54.14 -2.62
C GLY A 183 28.50 55.49 -1.94
N GLY A 184 29.72 55.88 -1.60
CA GLY A 184 29.91 57.26 -1.20
C GLY A 184 31.16 57.56 -0.38
N GLN A 185 32.32 57.52 -0.98
CA GLN A 185 33.40 58.47 -0.66
C GLN A 185 34.36 58.57 -1.83
N MET A 186 34.22 59.64 -2.61
CA MET A 186 35.26 60.11 -3.47
C MET A 186 36.24 60.97 -2.64
N PRO A 187 37.56 60.84 -2.80
CA PRO A 187 38.47 61.75 -2.22
C PRO A 187 38.53 62.99 -3.13
N GLN A 188 38.35 64.18 -2.52
CA GLN A 188 38.66 65.45 -3.15
C GLN A 188 40.18 65.75 -2.98
N GLN A 189 40.78 66.04 -4.10
CA GLN A 189 42.02 66.84 -4.11
C GLN A 189 41.68 68.29 -4.13
#